data_8d425a40e92424eb6af47cebb399146e
#
_entry.id   8d425a40e92424eb6af47cebb399146e
#
_cell.length_a   1.000
_cell.length_b   1.000
_cell.length_c   1.000
_cell.angle_alpha   90.00
_cell.angle_beta   90.00
_cell.angle_gamma   90.00
#
_symmetry.space_group_name_H-M   'P 1'
#
loop_
_entity.id
_entity.type
_entity.pdbx_description
1 polymer ?
#
loop_
_entity_poly.entity_id
_entity_poly.type
_entity_poly.pdbx_seq_one_letter_code
_entity_poly.pdbx_strand_id
1 'polypeptide(L)'
;MPSRQPARPTPEQAQCSRGRRRTRTALVTAATAVAAGLLLVPSAGAFKFDATLYSYRTLPTSTPEKVRMVSKKSTAVPGKVFISAKRNTVNWQAGPTILDENARIVWYKPFQDGGWAFNVRPQTYDGRPVVTWWQGKSLRGYGEGQGEIYDSAYRHVATVKAGNGRKMDFHELTITPQNTALILAYQEQTDDLTKAPGGGPKKGLILNNYVQEVDIKTGKVLMEWNAGKDVPYSDSYNTVPQAREISYDWMHLNAVNLTKDGNIVVSSRGTHAYYKINRKTGKVMWTMGGRSSDFKMGKGSRTVFQHDVHQLSKSYWSVYDNNGDRPPPAGSPKIHSRGVILKVDEKRMTVELVQEFVHPKKILAISQGNMQSLANRHKFIGWGGDVQYMTEFDSKGKVVWDAALVSPGTDSFRAYKSPWVGTPANDPLIDAQTEADGKVSIAASWNGSTETARWRVLAGTSDADLQELGTFAWTGLETIGTYATTATRFRVEALDRAGKVLRSSAVESAHAPAAATPAG
;
A
#
# COMPACT_ATOMS: atom_id res chain seq x y z
N MET A 1 -71.50 -15.23 -9.66
CA MET A 1 -71.96 -14.93 -11.03
C MET A 1 -70.90 -14.20 -11.75
N PRO A 2 -70.73 -14.46 -13.02
CA PRO A 2 -69.39 -14.68 -13.58
C PRO A 2 -69.00 -13.64 -14.65
N SER A 3 -67.85 -13.87 -15.19
CA SER A 3 -67.39 -13.59 -16.57
C SER A 3 -66.40 -12.45 -16.71
N ARG A 4 -65.36 -12.45 -17.51
CA ARG A 4 -64.82 -13.35 -18.54
C ARG A 4 -63.43 -12.88 -18.89
N GLN A 5 -62.53 -13.80 -19.07
CA GLN A 5 -61.34 -13.57 -19.95
C GLN A 5 -61.77 -13.42 -21.43
N PRO A 6 -60.94 -12.87 -22.27
CA PRO A 6 -60.26 -13.69 -23.26
C PRO A 6 -58.80 -13.25 -23.49
N ALA A 7 -57.90 -14.17 -23.66
CA ALA A 7 -57.46 -15.05 -24.75
C ALA A 7 -56.27 -14.47 -25.53
N ARG A 8 -55.19 -15.27 -25.54
CA ARG A 8 -53.98 -15.14 -26.42
C ARG A 8 -54.35 -15.35 -27.90
N PRO A 9 -53.43 -14.97 -28.78
CA PRO A 9 -53.03 -15.94 -29.82
C PRO A 9 -51.53 -16.17 -29.92
N THR A 10 -51.25 -17.40 -30.37
CA THR A 10 -49.98 -18.05 -30.71
C THR A 10 -49.60 -17.85 -32.20
N PRO A 11 -48.47 -18.40 -32.63
CA PRO A 11 -47.65 -17.87 -33.70
C PRO A 11 -47.89 -18.51 -35.07
N GLU A 12 -47.45 -17.86 -36.13
CA GLU A 12 -47.42 -18.47 -37.45
C GLU A 12 -46.08 -18.27 -38.18
N GLN A 13 -45.63 -19.38 -38.73
CA GLN A 13 -44.46 -19.61 -39.56
C GLN A 13 -44.69 -19.10 -40.97
N ALA A 14 -43.65 -18.68 -41.64
CA ALA A 14 -43.59 -18.76 -43.13
C ALA A 14 -42.18 -19.06 -43.61
N GLN A 15 -42.10 -20.09 -44.38
CA GLN A 15 -40.95 -20.69 -45.07
C GLN A 15 -40.59 -19.98 -46.40
N CYS A 16 -39.31 -20.06 -46.71
CA CYS A 16 -38.71 -20.53 -47.97
C CYS A 16 -38.89 -19.75 -49.27
N SER A 17 -37.76 -19.34 -49.88
CA SER A 17 -37.50 -19.68 -51.30
C SER A 17 -36.01 -19.63 -51.65
N ARG A 18 -35.59 -20.73 -52.30
CA ARG A 18 -34.29 -20.99 -52.88
C ARG A 18 -34.17 -20.25 -54.22
N GLY A 19 -32.98 -19.75 -54.54
CA GLY A 19 -32.58 -19.31 -55.88
C GLY A 19 -31.15 -19.73 -56.21
N ARG A 20 -30.99 -20.80 -56.99
CA ARG A 20 -29.74 -21.22 -57.65
C ARG A 20 -29.49 -20.37 -58.90
N ARG A 21 -28.21 -19.98 -59.16
CA ARG A 21 -27.57 -20.03 -60.52
C ARG A 21 -26.10 -19.61 -60.44
N ARG A 22 -25.25 -20.54 -60.70
CA ARG A 22 -24.38 -20.86 -61.85
C ARG A 22 -23.01 -20.20 -61.85
N THR A 23 -22.03 -21.09 -61.75
CA THR A 23 -20.61 -21.09 -62.09
C THR A 23 -20.22 -20.30 -63.33
N ARG A 24 -19.12 -19.54 -63.21
CA ARG A 24 -18.16 -19.33 -64.32
C ARG A 24 -16.74 -19.38 -63.75
N THR A 25 -16.03 -20.41 -64.25
CA THR A 25 -14.60 -20.63 -64.11
C THR A 25 -13.85 -19.62 -64.96
N ALA A 26 -12.85 -18.95 -64.44
CA ALA A 26 -11.81 -18.29 -65.19
C ALA A 26 -10.46 -18.62 -64.58
N LEU A 27 -9.66 -19.37 -65.32
CA LEU A 27 -8.22 -19.56 -65.06
C LEU A 27 -7.52 -18.21 -65.26
N VAL A 28 -6.67 -17.83 -64.30
CA VAL A 28 -5.59 -16.88 -64.53
C VAL A 28 -4.34 -17.38 -63.81
N THR A 29 -3.32 -17.48 -64.62
CA THR A 29 -1.93 -17.90 -64.43
C THR A 29 -1.25 -17.36 -63.17
N ALA A 30 -0.50 -18.26 -62.55
CA ALA A 30 0.41 -17.95 -61.42
C ALA A 30 1.62 -17.12 -61.92
N ALA A 31 1.83 -15.98 -61.31
CA ALA A 31 3.12 -15.30 -61.31
C ALA A 31 3.65 -15.31 -59.84
N THR A 32 4.69 -16.08 -59.65
CA THR A 32 5.46 -16.14 -58.38
C THR A 32 6.22 -14.82 -58.21
N ALA A 33 5.74 -13.97 -57.31
CA ALA A 33 6.51 -12.87 -56.75
C ALA A 33 7.02 -13.29 -55.38
N VAL A 34 8.33 -13.47 -55.26
CA VAL A 34 9.02 -13.60 -53.98
C VAL A 34 8.95 -12.25 -53.25
N ALA A 35 8.01 -12.12 -52.34
CA ALA A 35 7.99 -10.98 -51.42
C ALA A 35 8.91 -11.31 -50.24
N ALA A 36 10.04 -10.61 -50.14
CA ALA A 36 10.88 -10.59 -48.96
C ALA A 36 10.03 -10.08 -47.79
N GLY A 37 9.73 -10.97 -46.85
CA GLY A 37 9.06 -10.61 -45.60
C GLY A 37 9.97 -9.74 -44.76
N LEU A 38 9.76 -8.44 -44.75
CA LEU A 38 10.21 -7.56 -43.69
C LEU A 38 9.42 -7.98 -42.42
N LEU A 39 10.10 -8.66 -41.52
CA LEU A 39 9.66 -8.80 -40.14
C LEU A 39 9.59 -7.38 -39.56
N LEU A 40 8.39 -6.83 -39.48
CA LEU A 40 8.10 -5.68 -38.65
C LEU A 40 8.37 -6.10 -37.20
N VAL A 41 9.57 -5.78 -36.71
CA VAL A 41 9.84 -5.74 -35.28
C VAL A 41 8.89 -4.68 -34.71
N PRO A 42 8.02 -5.03 -33.74
CA PRO A 42 7.19 -4.01 -33.11
C PRO A 42 8.13 -2.94 -32.55
N SER A 43 7.98 -1.70 -33.05
CA SER A 43 8.68 -0.56 -32.47
C SER A 43 8.41 -0.54 -30.99
N ALA A 44 9.45 -0.61 -30.17
CA ALA A 44 9.36 -0.34 -28.74
C ALA A 44 8.67 1.03 -28.62
N GLY A 45 7.42 1.00 -28.13
CA GLY A 45 6.65 2.22 -27.93
C GLY A 45 7.47 3.18 -27.12
N ALA A 46 7.68 4.39 -27.63
CA ALA A 46 8.38 5.46 -26.92
C ALA A 46 7.73 5.62 -25.55
N PHE A 47 8.48 5.35 -24.48
CA PHE A 47 8.03 5.57 -23.11
C PHE A 47 7.69 7.05 -22.98
N LYS A 48 6.40 7.40 -22.96
CA LYS A 48 5.98 8.74 -22.58
C LYS A 48 6.45 8.97 -21.15
N PHE A 49 7.36 9.92 -20.97
CA PHE A 49 7.86 10.33 -19.66
C PHE A 49 6.65 10.75 -18.80
N ASP A 50 6.35 9.98 -17.76
CA ASP A 50 5.26 10.33 -16.84
C ASP A 50 5.77 11.38 -15.86
N ALA A 51 5.35 12.64 -16.05
CA ALA A 51 5.76 13.77 -15.22
C ALA A 51 5.41 13.60 -13.72
N THR A 52 4.61 12.61 -13.37
CA THR A 52 4.23 12.29 -11.99
C THR A 52 5.22 11.35 -11.28
N LEU A 53 6.15 10.75 -12.01
CA LEU A 53 7.18 9.86 -11.49
C LEU A 53 8.53 10.57 -11.39
N TYR A 54 9.37 10.09 -10.48
CA TYR A 54 10.79 10.47 -10.46
C TYR A 54 11.58 9.66 -11.48
N SER A 55 12.65 10.25 -11.97
CA SER A 55 13.69 9.63 -12.78
C SER A 55 15.02 10.04 -12.20
N TYR A 56 15.92 9.10 -12.04
CA TYR A 56 17.22 9.30 -11.39
C TYR A 56 18.35 8.83 -12.31
N ARG A 57 19.45 9.61 -12.35
CA ARG A 57 20.66 9.26 -13.11
C ARG A 57 21.43 8.14 -12.42
N THR A 58 21.58 8.23 -11.10
CA THR A 58 22.26 7.21 -10.28
C THR A 58 21.44 5.95 -10.05
N LEU A 59 20.13 5.99 -10.28
CA LEU A 59 19.18 4.89 -10.09
C LEU A 59 18.22 4.79 -11.28
N PRO A 60 18.72 4.57 -12.51
CA PRO A 60 17.94 4.73 -13.76
C PRO A 60 16.76 3.74 -13.88
N THR A 61 16.79 2.63 -13.15
CA THR A 61 15.69 1.64 -13.12
C THR A 61 14.66 1.93 -12.03
N SER A 62 14.79 3.03 -11.28
CA SER A 62 13.90 3.40 -10.18
C SER A 62 13.03 4.58 -10.55
N THR A 63 11.71 4.33 -10.62
CA THR A 63 10.72 5.34 -11.02
C THR A 63 9.60 5.46 -9.97
N PRO A 64 9.92 5.88 -8.72
CA PRO A 64 8.90 6.01 -7.68
C PRO A 64 7.93 7.15 -7.97
N GLU A 65 6.73 7.02 -7.43
CA GLU A 65 5.70 8.05 -7.43
C GLU A 65 6.18 9.31 -6.71
N LYS A 66 5.91 10.48 -7.31
CA LYS A 66 6.18 11.77 -6.67
C LYS A 66 5.21 12.02 -5.52
N VAL A 67 5.75 12.59 -4.45
CA VAL A 67 4.98 13.06 -3.30
C VAL A 67 5.19 14.56 -3.15
N ARG A 68 4.09 15.30 -2.96
CA ARG A 68 4.15 16.73 -2.72
C ARG A 68 3.72 17.07 -1.30
N MET A 69 4.44 17.98 -0.66
CA MET A 69 4.01 18.62 0.57
C MET A 69 2.81 19.54 0.28
N VAL A 70 1.73 19.36 1.03
CA VAL A 70 0.55 20.22 0.99
C VAL A 70 0.64 21.30 2.05
N SER A 71 0.94 20.90 3.29
CA SER A 71 1.17 21.83 4.40
C SER A 71 2.00 21.21 5.51
N LYS A 72 2.81 22.03 6.20
CA LYS A 72 3.60 21.62 7.36
C LYS A 72 3.70 22.77 8.35
N LYS A 73 3.36 22.52 9.62
CA LYS A 73 3.56 23.44 10.74
C LYS A 73 4.73 22.99 11.60
N SER A 74 5.33 23.91 12.33
CA SER A 74 6.42 23.62 13.28
C SER A 74 6.01 22.69 14.42
N THR A 75 4.71 22.56 14.69
CA THR A 75 4.14 21.68 15.72
C THR A 75 3.96 20.22 15.26
N ALA A 76 4.19 19.92 13.99
CA ALA A 76 4.17 18.54 13.50
C ALA A 76 5.23 17.69 14.23
N VAL A 77 4.87 16.47 14.60
CA VAL A 77 5.79 15.53 15.26
C VAL A 77 6.92 15.17 14.30
N PRO A 78 8.20 15.29 14.68
CA PRO A 78 9.31 14.84 13.84
C PRO A 78 9.23 13.34 13.53
N GLY A 79 9.63 12.96 12.34
CA GLY A 79 9.68 11.55 11.94
C GLY A 79 9.65 11.35 10.44
N LYS A 80 10.10 10.18 10.01
CA LYS A 80 10.01 9.72 8.61
C LYS A 80 8.63 9.13 8.35
N VAL A 81 8.16 9.21 7.12
CA VAL A 81 6.84 8.67 6.72
C VAL A 81 7.07 7.42 5.85
N PHE A 82 6.39 6.34 6.20
CA PHE A 82 6.50 5.02 5.59
C PHE A 82 5.24 4.76 4.77
N ILE A 83 5.41 4.50 3.48
CA ILE A 83 4.33 4.25 2.53
C ILE A 83 4.72 3.17 1.51
N SER A 84 3.75 2.67 0.79
CA SER A 84 3.92 2.05 -0.50
C SER A 84 2.86 2.60 -1.43
N ALA A 85 3.26 3.50 -2.29
CA ALA A 85 2.37 4.03 -3.30
C ALA A 85 1.91 2.88 -4.21
N LYS A 86 0.64 2.87 -4.59
CA LYS A 86 0.07 1.91 -5.53
C LYS A 86 -0.90 2.59 -6.48
N ARG A 87 -1.01 2.04 -7.67
CA ARG A 87 -1.83 2.54 -8.77
C ARG A 87 -2.57 1.36 -9.40
N ASN A 88 -3.81 1.53 -9.75
CA ASN A 88 -4.59 0.50 -10.43
C ASN A 88 -4.29 0.41 -11.93
N THR A 89 -3.34 1.19 -12.45
CA THR A 89 -2.94 1.23 -13.86
C THR A 89 -1.53 0.71 -14.08
N VAL A 90 -1.32 0.04 -15.19
CA VAL A 90 -0.06 -0.61 -15.61
C VAL A 90 1.04 0.44 -15.87
N ASN A 91 2.30 0.12 -15.62
CA ASN A 91 3.54 0.82 -15.98
C ASN A 91 4.23 1.68 -14.91
N TRP A 92 4.17 1.32 -13.64
CA TRP A 92 5.08 1.89 -12.66
C TRP A 92 5.51 0.82 -11.63
N GLN A 93 6.61 1.08 -10.95
CA GLN A 93 7.14 0.15 -9.98
C GLN A 93 6.51 0.39 -8.60
N ALA A 94 5.82 -0.60 -8.06
CA ALA A 94 5.48 -0.61 -6.65
C ALA A 94 6.73 -0.85 -5.81
N GLY A 95 6.69 -0.43 -4.54
CA GLY A 95 7.76 -0.71 -3.60
C GLY A 95 7.63 0.06 -2.29
N PRO A 96 8.20 -0.47 -1.20
CA PRO A 96 8.25 0.25 0.06
C PRO A 96 9.08 1.52 -0.09
N THR A 97 8.58 2.61 0.50
CA THR A 97 9.14 3.95 0.39
C THR A 97 9.19 4.62 1.75
N ILE A 98 10.29 5.29 2.05
CA ILE A 98 10.44 6.14 3.23
C ILE A 98 10.64 7.59 2.77
N LEU A 99 9.83 8.49 3.33
CA LEU A 99 9.91 9.92 3.09
C LEU A 99 10.49 10.64 4.30
N ASP A 100 11.13 11.78 4.07
CA ASP A 100 11.46 12.69 5.15
C ASP A 100 10.23 13.53 5.59
N GLU A 101 10.43 14.39 6.57
CA GLU A 101 9.38 15.26 7.10
C GLU A 101 8.92 16.36 6.12
N ASN A 102 9.61 16.53 5.00
CA ASN A 102 9.24 17.43 3.90
C ASN A 102 8.68 16.67 2.69
N ALA A 103 8.29 15.40 2.89
CA ALA A 103 7.77 14.49 1.86
C ALA A 103 8.74 14.19 0.71
N ARG A 104 10.06 14.34 0.93
CA ARG A 104 11.09 13.96 -0.04
C ARG A 104 11.47 12.49 0.17
N ILE A 105 11.67 11.74 -0.91
CA ILE A 105 12.07 10.33 -0.82
C ILE A 105 13.47 10.24 -0.23
N VAL A 106 13.61 9.42 0.82
CA VAL A 106 14.86 9.04 1.47
C VAL A 106 15.28 7.65 1.05
N TRP A 107 14.33 6.73 0.98
CA TRP A 107 14.55 5.35 0.62
C TRP A 107 13.43 4.82 -0.25
N TYR A 108 13.82 4.05 -1.26
CA TYR A 108 12.90 3.36 -2.14
C TYR A 108 13.49 2.02 -2.57
N LYS A 109 12.68 0.96 -2.49
CA LYS A 109 13.05 -0.37 -2.99
C LYS A 109 12.06 -0.80 -4.07
N PRO A 110 12.43 -0.65 -5.37
CA PRO A 110 11.56 -1.04 -6.47
C PRO A 110 11.37 -2.55 -6.53
N PHE A 111 10.19 -2.99 -6.96
CA PHE A 111 9.94 -4.35 -7.38
C PHE A 111 10.07 -4.47 -8.89
N GLN A 112 10.84 -5.47 -9.34
CA GLN A 112 11.11 -5.70 -10.76
C GLN A 112 10.09 -6.65 -11.41
N ASP A 113 9.38 -7.43 -10.60
CA ASP A 113 8.52 -8.55 -11.01
C ASP A 113 7.02 -8.22 -11.01
N GLY A 114 6.65 -6.94 -10.89
CA GLY A 114 5.26 -6.50 -10.85
C GLY A 114 4.51 -6.89 -9.56
N GLY A 115 5.22 -7.26 -8.50
CA GLY A 115 4.66 -7.51 -7.17
C GLY A 115 4.14 -6.24 -6.50
N TRP A 116 3.34 -6.42 -5.44
CA TRP A 116 2.80 -5.33 -4.62
C TRP A 116 3.46 -5.31 -3.25
N ALA A 117 3.71 -4.11 -2.73
CA ALA A 117 4.02 -3.89 -1.33
C ALA A 117 2.81 -3.26 -0.62
N PHE A 118 2.44 -3.81 0.52
CA PHE A 118 1.40 -3.26 1.37
C PHE A 118 1.87 -3.15 2.81
N ASN A 119 1.26 -2.26 3.58
CA ASN A 119 1.45 -2.12 5.02
C ASN A 119 2.91 -1.88 5.41
N VAL A 120 3.60 -0.97 4.68
CA VAL A 120 4.98 -0.58 4.98
C VAL A 120 5.02 0.21 6.28
N ARG A 121 5.73 -0.30 7.28
CA ARG A 121 5.75 0.35 8.59
C ARG A 121 7.01 0.05 9.40
N PRO A 122 7.41 0.98 10.29
CA PRO A 122 8.46 0.73 11.26
C PRO A 122 7.92 -0.13 12.40
N GLN A 123 8.70 -1.12 12.82
CA GLN A 123 8.41 -1.99 13.96
C GLN A 123 9.68 -2.26 14.77
N THR A 124 9.56 -3.06 15.82
CA THR A 124 10.70 -3.56 16.59
C THR A 124 10.75 -5.08 16.47
N TYR A 125 11.91 -5.62 16.13
CA TYR A 125 12.18 -7.05 16.14
C TYR A 125 13.52 -7.30 16.82
N ASP A 126 13.55 -8.24 17.74
CA ASP A 126 14.73 -8.57 18.55
C ASP A 126 15.40 -7.33 19.19
N GLY A 127 14.56 -6.43 19.74
CA GLY A 127 14.97 -5.18 20.38
C GLY A 127 15.50 -4.11 19.43
N ARG A 128 15.48 -4.32 18.12
CA ARG A 128 16.02 -3.41 17.10
C ARG A 128 14.92 -2.82 16.23
N PRO A 129 15.07 -1.58 15.76
CA PRO A 129 14.16 -1.00 14.80
C PRO A 129 14.28 -1.71 13.45
N VAL A 130 13.15 -2.04 12.85
CA VAL A 130 13.04 -2.68 11.54
C VAL A 130 11.96 -1.99 10.71
N VAL A 131 12.09 -2.04 9.40
CA VAL A 131 11.00 -1.73 8.47
C VAL A 131 10.42 -3.05 7.96
N THR A 132 9.09 -3.13 7.95
CA THR A 132 8.37 -4.32 7.50
C THR A 132 7.36 -3.96 6.43
N TRP A 133 7.06 -4.91 5.56
CA TRP A 133 5.95 -4.83 4.60
C TRP A 133 5.49 -6.23 4.21
N TRP A 134 4.29 -6.32 3.70
CA TRP A 134 3.84 -7.50 2.98
C TRP A 134 4.20 -7.36 1.49
N GLN A 135 4.63 -8.46 0.87
CA GLN A 135 4.96 -8.54 -0.55
C GLN A 135 4.29 -9.75 -1.19
N GLY A 136 3.68 -9.56 -2.35
CA GLY A 136 3.03 -10.66 -3.06
C GLY A 136 2.09 -10.22 -4.17
N LYS A 137 1.12 -11.08 -4.48
CA LYS A 137 0.10 -10.84 -5.49
C LYS A 137 -1.18 -10.35 -4.82
N SER A 138 -1.69 -9.20 -5.25
CA SER A 138 -3.02 -8.73 -4.86
C SER A 138 -4.06 -9.38 -5.77
N LEU A 139 -5.09 -9.95 -5.16
CA LEU A 139 -6.23 -10.56 -5.81
C LEU A 139 -7.47 -9.64 -5.67
N ARG A 140 -8.66 -10.20 -5.66
CA ARG A 140 -9.93 -9.43 -5.53
C ARG A 140 -10.17 -8.95 -4.09
N GLY A 141 -9.37 -7.97 -3.60
CA GLY A 141 -9.50 -7.41 -2.26
C GLY A 141 -8.75 -8.17 -1.16
N TYR A 142 -8.01 -9.23 -1.49
CA TYR A 142 -7.11 -9.97 -0.61
C TYR A 142 -5.80 -10.31 -1.34
N GLY A 143 -4.84 -10.93 -0.67
CA GLY A 143 -3.56 -11.23 -1.26
C GLY A 143 -2.99 -12.60 -0.92
N GLU A 144 -2.05 -13.04 -1.74
CA GLU A 144 -1.20 -14.20 -1.50
C GLU A 144 0.26 -13.76 -1.52
N GLY A 145 0.92 -13.79 -0.37
CA GLY A 145 2.30 -13.31 -0.25
C GLY A 145 2.96 -13.67 1.06
N GLN A 146 3.87 -12.82 1.46
CA GLN A 146 4.69 -12.99 2.67
C GLN A 146 5.03 -11.63 3.27
N GLY A 147 5.39 -11.63 4.55
CA GLY A 147 5.90 -10.47 5.26
C GLY A 147 7.41 -10.40 5.18
N GLU A 148 7.96 -9.22 4.92
CA GLU A 148 9.40 -8.95 4.86
C GLU A 148 9.82 -8.09 6.04
N ILE A 149 10.97 -8.39 6.62
CA ILE A 149 11.58 -7.66 7.75
C ILE A 149 12.99 -7.25 7.34
N TYR A 150 13.28 -5.94 7.39
CA TYR A 150 14.58 -5.36 7.05
C TYR A 150 15.10 -4.50 8.19
N ASP A 151 16.42 -4.53 8.43
CA ASP A 151 17.08 -3.69 9.44
C ASP A 151 17.26 -2.22 8.98
N SER A 152 17.83 -1.39 9.84
CA SER A 152 18.12 0.00 9.53
C SER A 152 19.25 0.22 8.51
N ALA A 153 19.98 -0.83 8.17
CA ALA A 153 20.94 -0.84 7.06
C ALA A 153 20.31 -1.37 5.77
N TYR A 154 18.99 -1.61 5.79
CA TYR A 154 18.18 -2.14 4.69
C TYR A 154 18.62 -3.54 4.22
N ARG A 155 19.18 -4.33 5.15
CA ARG A 155 19.47 -5.76 4.92
C ARG A 155 18.27 -6.59 5.34
N HIS A 156 17.98 -7.61 4.55
CA HIS A 156 16.93 -8.58 4.88
C HIS A 156 17.28 -9.33 6.18
N VAL A 157 16.32 -9.39 7.10
CA VAL A 157 16.48 -10.03 8.42
C VAL A 157 15.67 -11.32 8.50
N ALA A 158 14.39 -11.28 8.09
CA ALA A 158 13.52 -12.45 8.14
C ALA A 158 12.33 -12.29 7.19
N THR A 159 11.76 -13.43 6.82
CA THR A 159 10.51 -13.53 6.07
C THR A 159 9.45 -14.22 6.92
N VAL A 160 8.26 -13.65 7.01
CA VAL A 160 7.10 -14.22 7.71
C VAL A 160 6.14 -14.82 6.69
N LYS A 161 5.73 -16.07 6.91
CA LYS A 161 4.74 -16.78 6.09
C LYS A 161 3.62 -17.32 6.96
N ALA A 162 2.43 -17.43 6.39
CA ALA A 162 1.37 -18.20 7.03
C ALA A 162 1.72 -19.69 7.04
N GLY A 163 1.39 -20.36 8.14
CA GLY A 163 1.56 -21.80 8.27
C GLY A 163 0.26 -22.57 8.02
N ASN A 164 0.23 -23.86 8.36
CA ASN A 164 -0.94 -24.75 8.25
C ASN A 164 -1.56 -24.78 6.84
N GLY A 165 -0.73 -24.65 5.78
CA GLY A 165 -1.18 -24.62 4.39
C GLY A 165 -1.94 -23.34 3.98
N ARG A 166 -1.91 -22.28 4.80
CA ARG A 166 -2.54 -21.00 4.48
C ARG A 166 -1.63 -20.10 3.64
N LYS A 167 -2.24 -19.10 3.01
CA LYS A 167 -1.54 -18.01 2.33
C LYS A 167 -1.68 -16.73 3.14
N MET A 168 -0.55 -16.06 3.41
CA MET A 168 -0.56 -14.80 4.13
C MET A 168 -1.18 -13.70 3.29
N ASP A 169 -2.17 -13.04 3.87
CA ASP A 169 -2.86 -11.89 3.29
C ASP A 169 -2.15 -10.57 3.62
N PHE A 170 -2.40 -9.52 2.84
CA PHE A 170 -1.71 -8.24 2.95
C PHE A 170 -2.21 -7.32 4.07
N HIS A 171 -3.38 -7.62 4.65
CA HIS A 171 -4.02 -6.66 5.54
C HIS A 171 -3.27 -6.44 6.85
N GLU A 172 -2.55 -7.44 7.38
CA GLU A 172 -1.82 -7.22 8.62
C GLU A 172 -0.53 -8.03 8.75
N LEU A 173 0.49 -7.35 9.29
CA LEU A 173 1.74 -7.92 9.80
C LEU A 173 2.15 -7.12 11.05
N THR A 174 1.83 -7.61 12.23
CA THR A 174 2.17 -6.97 13.50
C THR A 174 3.18 -7.82 14.26
N ILE A 175 4.38 -7.28 14.51
CA ILE A 175 5.37 -7.92 15.38
C ILE A 175 4.98 -7.66 16.84
N THR A 176 4.92 -8.74 17.63
CA THR A 176 4.61 -8.66 19.05
C THR A 176 5.88 -8.40 19.89
N PRO A 177 5.75 -7.95 21.15
CA PRO A 177 6.91 -7.83 22.04
C PRO A 177 7.65 -9.14 22.31
N GLN A 178 7.06 -10.30 22.01
CA GLN A 178 7.67 -11.62 22.14
C GLN A 178 8.38 -12.07 20.85
N ASN A 179 8.56 -11.19 19.87
CA ASN A 179 9.17 -11.48 18.56
C ASN A 179 8.37 -12.52 17.75
N THR A 180 7.05 -12.60 17.95
CA THR A 180 6.13 -13.32 17.08
C THR A 180 5.44 -12.37 16.13
N ALA A 181 4.84 -12.86 15.06
CA ALA A 181 4.05 -12.08 14.12
C ALA A 181 2.57 -12.44 14.22
N LEU A 182 1.70 -11.46 14.42
CA LEU A 182 0.28 -11.58 14.18
C LEU A 182 0.02 -11.25 12.72
N ILE A 183 -0.60 -12.18 12.01
CA ILE A 183 -0.89 -12.07 10.57
C ILE A 183 -2.32 -12.50 10.26
N LEU A 184 -2.81 -12.07 9.12
CA LEU A 184 -4.06 -12.54 8.53
C LEU A 184 -3.76 -13.51 7.38
N ALA A 185 -4.66 -14.48 7.21
CA ALA A 185 -4.61 -15.38 6.07
C ALA A 185 -6.03 -15.60 5.55
N TYR A 186 -6.16 -15.64 4.23
CA TYR A 186 -7.43 -15.89 3.56
C TYR A 186 -7.31 -17.18 2.77
N GLN A 187 -8.43 -17.91 2.73
CA GLN A 187 -8.48 -19.17 1.98
C GLN A 187 -9.85 -19.40 1.36
N GLU A 188 -9.86 -19.67 0.07
CA GLU A 188 -11.05 -20.15 -0.60
C GLU A 188 -11.38 -21.57 -0.15
N GLN A 189 -12.65 -21.82 0.16
CA GLN A 189 -13.21 -23.11 0.50
C GLN A 189 -14.69 -23.17 0.15
N THR A 190 -15.31 -24.34 0.22
CA THR A 190 -16.74 -24.49 0.02
C THR A 190 -17.48 -24.63 1.36
N ASP A 191 -18.66 -24.02 1.45
CA ASP A 191 -19.53 -24.15 2.62
C ASP A 191 -21.02 -23.99 2.24
N ASP A 192 -21.91 -24.25 3.21
CA ASP A 192 -23.35 -24.08 3.05
C ASP A 192 -23.76 -22.60 3.18
N LEU A 193 -24.12 -22.00 2.07
CA LEU A 193 -24.53 -20.60 2.00
C LEU A 193 -26.06 -20.41 2.03
N THR A 194 -26.85 -21.44 2.28
CA THR A 194 -28.33 -21.35 2.27
C THR A 194 -28.89 -20.36 3.29
N LYS A 195 -28.15 -20.12 4.39
CA LYS A 195 -28.51 -19.17 5.46
C LYS A 195 -27.72 -17.85 5.40
N ALA A 196 -26.84 -17.68 4.42
CA ALA A 196 -26.10 -16.43 4.26
C ALA A 196 -27.01 -15.32 3.70
N PRO A 197 -26.69 -14.02 3.94
CA PRO A 197 -27.43 -12.91 3.36
C PRO A 197 -27.53 -13.01 1.84
N GLY A 198 -28.75 -12.93 1.31
CA GLY A 198 -29.04 -13.13 -0.11
C GLY A 198 -29.27 -14.60 -0.52
N GLY A 199 -29.01 -15.55 0.39
CA GLY A 199 -29.10 -16.98 0.11
C GLY A 199 -28.03 -17.46 -0.88
N GLY A 200 -27.69 -18.73 -0.86
CA GLY A 200 -26.69 -19.31 -1.75
C GLY A 200 -26.77 -20.82 -1.86
N PRO A 201 -25.90 -21.46 -2.63
CA PRO A 201 -25.89 -22.92 -2.78
C PRO A 201 -25.35 -23.61 -1.50
N LYS A 202 -25.75 -24.87 -1.29
CA LYS A 202 -25.20 -25.73 -0.22
C LYS A 202 -23.68 -25.97 -0.33
N LYS A 203 -23.11 -25.78 -1.50
CA LYS A 203 -21.67 -25.87 -1.77
C LYS A 203 -21.25 -24.60 -2.50
N GLY A 204 -21.32 -23.47 -1.80
CA GLY A 204 -20.89 -22.17 -2.33
C GLY A 204 -19.43 -21.89 -2.00
N LEU A 205 -18.75 -21.14 -2.85
CA LEU A 205 -17.40 -20.67 -2.57
C LEU A 205 -17.43 -19.56 -1.53
N ILE A 206 -16.61 -19.67 -0.50
CA ILE A 206 -16.37 -18.64 0.50
C ILE A 206 -14.90 -18.28 0.55
N LEU A 207 -14.61 -17.05 0.91
CA LEU A 207 -13.27 -16.60 1.29
C LEU A 207 -13.20 -16.59 2.82
N ASN A 208 -12.75 -17.71 3.39
CA ASN A 208 -12.63 -17.83 4.84
C ASN A 208 -11.39 -17.12 5.36
N ASN A 209 -11.49 -16.55 6.55
CA ASN A 209 -10.45 -15.72 7.15
C ASN A 209 -9.87 -16.38 8.40
N TYR A 210 -8.56 -16.25 8.54
CA TYR A 210 -7.80 -16.80 9.66
C TYR A 210 -6.91 -15.72 10.27
N VAL A 211 -6.74 -15.79 11.58
CA VAL A 211 -5.67 -15.08 12.30
C VAL A 211 -4.65 -16.10 12.71
N GLN A 212 -3.38 -15.84 12.45
CA GLN A 212 -2.30 -16.65 12.98
C GLN A 212 -1.33 -15.80 13.81
N GLU A 213 -0.83 -16.39 14.87
CA GLU A 213 0.40 -15.97 15.52
C GLU A 213 1.50 -16.93 15.13
N VAL A 214 2.56 -16.39 14.52
CA VAL A 214 3.68 -17.16 13.98
C VAL A 214 4.97 -16.76 14.70
N ASP A 215 5.73 -17.72 15.15
CA ASP A 215 7.12 -17.50 15.61
C ASP A 215 7.99 -17.13 14.40
N ILE A 216 8.54 -15.92 14.40
CA ILE A 216 9.26 -15.36 13.24
C ILE A 216 10.52 -16.18 12.93
N LYS A 217 11.20 -16.66 13.97
CA LYS A 217 12.48 -17.38 13.83
C LYS A 217 12.30 -18.78 13.27
N THR A 218 11.25 -19.49 13.68
CA THR A 218 11.04 -20.91 13.35
C THR A 218 9.96 -21.14 12.29
N GLY A 219 9.11 -20.14 12.01
CA GLY A 219 7.94 -20.27 11.15
C GLY A 219 6.79 -21.08 11.78
N LYS A 220 6.90 -21.48 13.06
CA LYS A 220 5.87 -22.28 13.75
C LYS A 220 4.63 -21.45 14.03
N VAL A 221 3.46 -21.97 13.68
CA VAL A 221 2.18 -21.40 14.10
C VAL A 221 1.97 -21.70 15.58
N LEU A 222 1.87 -20.66 16.39
CA LEU A 222 1.66 -20.75 17.84
C LEU A 222 0.17 -20.69 18.20
N MET A 223 -0.63 -19.98 17.38
CA MET A 223 -2.08 -19.88 17.52
C MET A 223 -2.70 -19.69 16.14
N GLU A 224 -3.87 -20.29 15.94
CA GLU A 224 -4.71 -20.05 14.77
C GLU A 224 -6.16 -19.87 15.23
N TRP A 225 -6.81 -18.80 14.80
CA TRP A 225 -8.24 -18.59 14.92
C TRP A 225 -8.89 -18.66 13.55
N ASN A 226 -10.03 -19.33 13.47
CA ASN A 226 -10.80 -19.52 12.23
C ASN A 226 -12.14 -18.80 12.35
N ALA A 227 -12.32 -17.70 11.61
CA ALA A 227 -13.52 -16.90 11.65
C ALA A 227 -14.79 -17.68 11.25
N GLY A 228 -14.71 -18.58 10.27
CA GLY A 228 -15.83 -19.37 9.80
C GLY A 228 -16.38 -20.37 10.80
N LYS A 229 -15.67 -20.65 11.90
CA LYS A 229 -16.17 -21.50 12.99
C LYS A 229 -16.95 -20.73 14.06
N ASP A 230 -16.61 -19.45 14.26
CA ASP A 230 -17.06 -18.70 15.43
C ASP A 230 -18.01 -17.55 15.09
N VAL A 231 -18.05 -17.10 13.81
CA VAL A 231 -18.88 -15.97 13.38
C VAL A 231 -19.85 -16.43 12.29
N PRO A 232 -21.17 -16.27 12.48
CA PRO A 232 -22.15 -16.71 11.50
C PRO A 232 -22.20 -15.79 10.27
N TYR A 233 -22.50 -16.33 9.09
CA TYR A 233 -22.67 -15.56 7.85
C TYR A 233 -23.76 -14.48 7.95
N SER A 234 -24.79 -14.70 8.80
CA SER A 234 -25.87 -13.72 9.04
C SER A 234 -25.37 -12.38 9.58
N ASP A 235 -24.18 -12.32 10.18
CA ASP A 235 -23.60 -11.09 10.69
C ASP A 235 -23.00 -10.21 9.59
N SER A 236 -22.79 -10.79 8.39
CA SER A 236 -22.25 -10.03 7.25
C SER A 236 -23.27 -9.03 6.70
N TYR A 237 -22.79 -7.88 6.31
CA TYR A 237 -23.53 -6.89 5.50
C TYR A 237 -23.37 -7.14 4.00
N ASN A 238 -22.40 -7.97 3.60
CA ASN A 238 -22.23 -8.41 2.23
C ASN A 238 -23.25 -9.50 1.91
N THR A 239 -23.70 -9.58 0.66
CA THR A 239 -24.57 -10.65 0.16
C THR A 239 -23.76 -11.66 -0.65
N VAL A 240 -24.25 -12.90 -0.73
CA VAL A 240 -23.65 -13.92 -1.58
C VAL A 240 -23.59 -13.43 -3.03
N PRO A 241 -22.43 -13.49 -3.70
CA PRO A 241 -22.31 -13.12 -5.11
C PRO A 241 -23.23 -13.98 -6.00
N GLN A 242 -23.83 -13.36 -7.03
CA GLN A 242 -24.63 -14.10 -8.02
C GLN A 242 -23.76 -15.00 -8.91
N ALA A 243 -22.56 -14.56 -9.24
CA ALA A 243 -21.58 -15.31 -10.02
C ALA A 243 -20.93 -16.38 -9.12
N ARG A 244 -21.12 -17.65 -9.47
CA ARG A 244 -20.71 -18.81 -8.65
C ARG A 244 -19.20 -18.99 -8.53
N GLU A 245 -18.44 -18.43 -9.46
CA GLU A 245 -16.98 -18.43 -9.48
C GLU A 245 -16.36 -17.35 -8.59
N ILE A 246 -17.17 -16.47 -8.00
CA ILE A 246 -16.71 -15.44 -7.07
C ILE A 246 -16.95 -15.92 -5.65
N SER A 247 -15.89 -16.03 -4.87
CA SER A 247 -15.97 -16.39 -3.46
C SER A 247 -16.69 -15.33 -2.66
N TYR A 248 -17.59 -15.76 -1.78
CA TYR A 248 -18.29 -14.88 -0.85
C TYR A 248 -17.33 -14.38 0.23
N ASP A 249 -16.89 -13.14 0.08
CA ASP A 249 -16.06 -12.43 1.04
C ASP A 249 -16.94 -11.79 2.12
N TRP A 250 -17.33 -12.58 3.09
CA TRP A 250 -18.34 -12.24 4.08
C TRP A 250 -17.78 -11.53 5.31
N MET A 251 -16.55 -11.83 5.68
CA MET A 251 -15.88 -11.34 6.89
C MET A 251 -14.92 -10.18 6.58
N HIS A 252 -14.00 -10.39 5.69
CA HIS A 252 -12.95 -9.43 5.27
C HIS A 252 -12.20 -8.84 6.46
N LEU A 253 -11.45 -9.69 7.18
CA LEU A 253 -10.59 -9.24 8.28
C LEU A 253 -9.49 -8.32 7.76
N ASN A 254 -9.28 -7.17 8.40
CA ASN A 254 -8.34 -6.18 7.90
C ASN A 254 -7.40 -5.58 8.96
N ALA A 255 -7.50 -6.03 10.20
CA ALA A 255 -6.54 -5.70 11.24
C ALA A 255 -6.52 -6.79 12.32
N VAL A 256 -5.35 -7.06 12.89
CA VAL A 256 -5.16 -7.85 14.11
C VAL A 256 -4.10 -7.20 14.99
N ASN A 257 -4.44 -6.97 16.26
CA ASN A 257 -3.54 -6.35 17.23
C ASN A 257 -3.66 -6.99 18.61
N LEU A 258 -2.61 -6.85 19.43
CA LEU A 258 -2.66 -7.21 20.83
C LEU A 258 -3.47 -6.17 21.62
N THR A 259 -4.28 -6.65 22.55
CA THR A 259 -4.90 -5.84 23.58
C THR A 259 -4.00 -5.73 24.81
N LYS A 260 -4.28 -4.75 25.70
CA LYS A 260 -3.45 -4.49 26.89
C LYS A 260 -3.46 -5.63 27.92
N ASP A 261 -4.42 -6.51 27.85
CA ASP A 261 -4.50 -7.73 28.68
C ASP A 261 -3.87 -8.96 27.99
N GLY A 262 -3.18 -8.76 26.86
CA GLY A 262 -2.47 -9.81 26.13
C GLY A 262 -3.36 -10.68 25.24
N ASN A 263 -4.64 -10.38 25.11
CA ASN A 263 -5.54 -10.99 24.14
C ASN A 263 -5.40 -10.35 22.75
N ILE A 264 -6.24 -10.74 21.80
CA ILE A 264 -6.21 -10.25 20.43
C ILE A 264 -7.52 -9.53 20.13
N VAL A 265 -7.43 -8.44 19.37
CA VAL A 265 -8.58 -7.80 18.74
C VAL A 265 -8.41 -7.85 17.23
N VAL A 266 -9.49 -8.15 16.52
CA VAL A 266 -9.57 -8.11 15.06
C VAL A 266 -10.65 -7.15 14.60
N SER A 267 -10.46 -6.56 13.42
CA SER A 267 -11.46 -5.75 12.73
C SER A 267 -11.96 -6.48 11.50
N SER A 268 -13.28 -6.53 11.33
CA SER A 268 -13.94 -7.12 10.17
C SER A 268 -14.69 -6.03 9.39
N ARG A 269 -14.32 -5.88 8.12
CA ARG A 269 -14.99 -4.96 7.20
C ARG A 269 -16.40 -5.45 6.84
N GLY A 270 -16.56 -6.75 6.57
CA GLY A 270 -17.81 -7.32 6.11
C GLY A 270 -18.91 -7.37 7.16
N THR A 271 -18.55 -7.47 8.44
CA THR A 271 -19.51 -7.50 9.57
C THR A 271 -19.63 -6.15 10.29
N HIS A 272 -18.85 -5.14 9.94
CA HIS A 272 -18.75 -3.85 10.61
C HIS A 272 -18.50 -3.98 12.12
N ALA A 273 -17.74 -5.00 12.52
CA ALA A 273 -17.55 -5.38 13.92
C ALA A 273 -16.07 -5.59 14.27
N TYR A 274 -15.83 -5.61 15.56
CA TYR A 274 -14.55 -5.99 16.17
C TYR A 274 -14.80 -7.20 17.06
N TYR A 275 -13.86 -8.14 17.07
CA TYR A 275 -13.93 -9.35 17.89
C TYR A 275 -12.70 -9.39 18.78
N LYS A 276 -12.92 -9.48 20.11
CA LYS A 276 -11.84 -9.78 21.05
C LYS A 276 -11.75 -11.29 21.20
N ILE A 277 -10.56 -11.82 20.97
CA ILE A 277 -10.28 -13.24 20.94
C ILE A 277 -9.29 -13.57 22.06
N ASN A 278 -9.62 -14.56 22.87
CA ASN A 278 -8.70 -15.09 23.86
C ASN A 278 -7.51 -15.75 23.14
N ARG A 279 -6.32 -15.17 23.29
CA ARG A 279 -5.10 -15.59 22.57
C ARG A 279 -4.68 -17.04 22.86
N LYS A 280 -5.05 -17.58 24.03
CA LYS A 280 -4.69 -18.96 24.43
C LYS A 280 -5.67 -19.99 23.94
N THR A 281 -6.97 -19.67 23.96
CA THR A 281 -8.04 -20.64 23.67
C THR A 281 -8.67 -20.47 22.30
N GLY A 282 -8.41 -19.35 21.61
CA GLY A 282 -9.03 -19.00 20.34
C GLY A 282 -10.53 -18.61 20.45
N LYS A 283 -11.11 -18.56 21.65
CA LYS A 283 -12.54 -18.24 21.80
C LYS A 283 -12.79 -16.73 21.69
N VAL A 284 -13.86 -16.36 20.99
CA VAL A 284 -14.37 -14.99 20.98
C VAL A 284 -14.86 -14.64 22.39
N MET A 285 -14.34 -13.56 22.96
CA MET A 285 -14.67 -13.05 24.30
C MET A 285 -15.84 -12.08 24.25
N TRP A 286 -15.89 -11.26 23.21
CA TRP A 286 -16.97 -10.33 22.92
C TRP A 286 -16.91 -9.82 21.46
N THR A 287 -18.05 -9.33 20.98
CA THR A 287 -18.23 -8.64 19.71
C THR A 287 -18.63 -7.19 19.94
N MET A 288 -17.98 -6.23 19.30
CA MET A 288 -18.29 -4.80 19.39
C MET A 288 -18.65 -4.23 18.03
N GLY A 289 -19.83 -3.63 17.89
CA GLY A 289 -20.35 -3.15 16.61
C GLY A 289 -21.06 -4.23 15.79
N GLY A 290 -21.37 -3.94 14.54
CA GLY A 290 -22.06 -4.88 13.67
C GLY A 290 -23.50 -5.20 14.07
N ARG A 291 -24.00 -6.39 13.63
CA ARG A 291 -25.35 -6.87 13.91
C ARG A 291 -25.47 -7.51 15.29
N SER A 292 -24.43 -8.23 15.72
CA SER A 292 -24.41 -9.05 16.94
C SER A 292 -23.54 -8.42 18.03
N SER A 293 -23.63 -7.10 18.21
CA SER A 293 -22.85 -6.36 19.21
C SER A 293 -23.26 -6.68 20.63
N ASP A 294 -22.31 -7.11 21.46
CA ASP A 294 -22.48 -7.21 22.92
C ASP A 294 -22.53 -5.83 23.59
N PHE A 295 -22.09 -4.78 22.88
CA PHE A 295 -21.98 -3.43 23.42
C PHE A 295 -23.14 -2.54 22.99
N LYS A 296 -23.61 -1.70 23.90
CA LYS A 296 -24.47 -0.55 23.58
C LYS A 296 -23.62 0.54 22.94
N MET A 297 -23.81 0.75 21.65
CA MET A 297 -23.09 1.75 20.87
C MET A 297 -23.73 3.13 21.06
N GLY A 298 -22.99 4.08 21.64
CA GLY A 298 -23.41 5.47 21.80
C GLY A 298 -23.49 6.25 20.48
N LYS A 299 -24.04 7.46 20.55
CA LYS A 299 -24.18 8.32 19.35
C LYS A 299 -22.82 8.55 18.68
N GLY A 300 -22.71 8.26 17.37
CA GLY A 300 -21.52 8.47 16.55
C GLY A 300 -20.40 7.44 16.76
N SER A 301 -20.55 6.46 17.70
CA SER A 301 -19.52 5.45 17.96
C SER A 301 -19.56 4.26 17.01
N ARG A 302 -20.64 4.06 16.25
CA ARG A 302 -20.71 3.02 15.22
C ARG A 302 -19.78 3.40 14.07
N THR A 303 -19.02 2.40 13.61
CA THR A 303 -18.14 2.48 12.44
C THR A 303 -18.58 1.48 11.39
N VAL A 304 -18.35 1.79 10.12
CA VAL A 304 -18.72 0.90 9.01
C VAL A 304 -17.58 0.78 8.02
N PHE A 305 -17.36 -0.43 7.51
CA PHE A 305 -16.24 -0.77 6.61
C PHE A 305 -14.85 -0.41 7.19
N GLN A 306 -14.77 -0.26 8.51
CA GLN A 306 -13.62 0.25 9.26
C GLN A 306 -12.37 -0.62 9.10
N HIS A 307 -11.21 0.02 9.39
CA HIS A 307 -9.87 -0.59 9.40
C HIS A 307 -9.09 -0.21 10.67
N ASP A 308 -7.96 -0.86 10.91
CA ASP A 308 -6.88 -0.44 11.80
C ASP A 308 -7.32 -0.14 13.24
N VAL A 309 -7.84 -1.16 13.93
CA VAL A 309 -8.26 -1.05 15.34
C VAL A 309 -7.08 -1.23 16.30
N HIS A 310 -6.88 -0.30 17.25
CA HIS A 310 -5.87 -0.39 18.31
C HIS A 310 -6.43 -0.03 19.68
N GLN A 311 -6.09 -0.80 20.70
CA GLN A 311 -6.33 -0.43 22.08
C GLN A 311 -5.20 0.49 22.58
N LEU A 312 -5.48 1.77 22.77
CA LEU A 312 -4.50 2.77 23.22
C LEU A 312 -4.21 2.66 24.72
N SER A 313 -5.27 2.45 25.52
CA SER A 313 -5.21 2.22 26.96
C SER A 313 -6.32 1.26 27.36
N LYS A 314 -6.48 0.99 28.67
CA LYS A 314 -7.53 0.10 29.17
C LYS A 314 -8.92 0.43 28.61
N SER A 315 -9.24 1.72 28.42
CA SER A 315 -10.57 2.16 28.01
C SER A 315 -10.60 2.91 26.68
N TYR A 316 -9.47 3.34 26.12
CA TYR A 316 -9.45 4.13 24.88
C TYR A 316 -8.94 3.31 23.72
N TRP A 317 -9.66 3.42 22.61
CA TRP A 317 -9.38 2.71 21.36
C TRP A 317 -9.30 3.70 20.20
N SER A 318 -8.46 3.44 19.24
CA SER A 318 -8.41 4.15 17.98
C SER A 318 -8.85 3.25 16.84
N VAL A 319 -9.57 3.83 15.89
CA VAL A 319 -10.09 3.14 14.71
C VAL A 319 -10.08 4.09 13.52
N TYR A 320 -9.80 3.57 12.35
CA TYR A 320 -10.04 4.25 11.09
C TYR A 320 -11.41 3.80 10.54
N ASP A 321 -12.36 4.74 10.46
CA ASP A 321 -13.73 4.51 9.99
C ASP A 321 -13.84 4.98 8.55
N ASN A 322 -13.91 4.04 7.60
CA ASN A 322 -14.12 4.36 6.19
C ASN A 322 -15.50 5.00 5.95
N ASN A 323 -16.48 4.66 6.79
CA ASN A 323 -17.84 5.22 6.80
C ASN A 323 -18.61 5.02 5.47
N GLY A 324 -18.18 4.10 4.63
CA GLY A 324 -18.82 3.71 3.37
C GLY A 324 -17.89 2.90 2.47
N ASP A 325 -18.48 2.16 1.54
CA ASP A 325 -17.78 1.35 0.53
C ASP A 325 -17.97 1.92 -0.90
N ARG A 326 -18.80 2.96 -1.01
CA ARG A 326 -19.09 3.67 -2.27
C ARG A 326 -19.61 5.07 -1.97
N PRO A 327 -19.50 6.01 -2.91
CA PRO A 327 -20.18 7.29 -2.80
C PRO A 327 -21.69 7.09 -2.63
N PRO A 328 -22.35 7.86 -1.76
CA PRO A 328 -23.81 7.77 -1.61
C PRO A 328 -24.50 8.22 -2.91
N PRO A 329 -25.73 7.76 -3.19
CA PRO A 329 -26.52 8.23 -4.32
C PRO A 329 -26.64 9.74 -4.35
N ALA A 330 -26.82 10.32 -5.54
CA ALA A 330 -27.03 11.77 -5.68
C ALA A 330 -28.22 12.24 -4.83
N GLY A 331 -28.06 13.36 -4.13
CA GLY A 331 -29.06 13.90 -3.21
C GLY A 331 -29.05 13.34 -1.79
N SER A 332 -28.29 12.26 -1.54
CA SER A 332 -28.11 11.72 -0.18
C SER A 332 -27.16 12.57 0.65
N PRO A 333 -27.23 12.49 2.01
CA PRO A 333 -26.23 13.14 2.86
C PRO A 333 -24.82 12.70 2.50
N LYS A 334 -23.90 13.66 2.39
CA LYS A 334 -22.49 13.37 2.14
C LYS A 334 -21.88 12.66 3.34
N ILE A 335 -21.27 11.50 3.10
CA ILE A 335 -20.46 10.77 4.07
C ILE A 335 -18.97 11.05 3.82
N HIS A 336 -18.15 10.88 4.83
CA HIS A 336 -16.69 11.03 4.74
C HIS A 336 -16.01 10.07 5.71
N SER A 337 -14.82 9.65 5.37
CA SER A 337 -14.00 8.82 6.25
C SER A 337 -13.40 9.66 7.38
N ARG A 338 -13.11 9.00 8.50
CA ARG A 338 -12.61 9.66 9.72
C ARG A 338 -11.75 8.72 10.56
N GLY A 339 -10.80 9.27 11.28
CA GLY A 339 -10.22 8.59 12.43
C GLY A 339 -11.08 8.84 13.67
N VAL A 340 -11.30 7.84 14.53
CA VAL A 340 -12.09 8.00 15.75
C VAL A 340 -11.38 7.49 16.98
N ILE A 341 -11.56 8.17 18.09
CA ILE A 341 -11.22 7.70 19.43
C ILE A 341 -12.51 7.29 20.11
N LEU A 342 -12.56 6.02 20.52
CA LEU A 342 -13.68 5.43 21.24
C LEU A 342 -13.29 5.20 22.71
N LYS A 343 -14.21 5.44 23.63
CA LYS A 343 -14.12 5.00 25.01
C LYS A 343 -14.97 3.75 25.16
N VAL A 344 -14.33 2.63 25.48
CA VAL A 344 -14.94 1.31 25.61
C VAL A 344 -14.92 0.92 27.08
N ASP A 345 -16.07 0.63 27.66
CA ASP A 345 -16.24 0.08 29.00
C ASP A 345 -16.67 -1.39 28.89
N GLU A 346 -15.69 -2.29 29.01
CA GLU A 346 -15.92 -3.75 28.92
C GLU A 346 -16.73 -4.31 30.10
N LYS A 347 -16.88 -3.57 31.22
CA LYS A 347 -17.70 -4.01 32.34
C LYS A 347 -19.17 -3.67 32.15
N ARG A 348 -19.44 -2.45 31.62
CA ARG A 348 -20.80 -1.97 31.33
C ARG A 348 -21.26 -2.30 29.94
N MET A 349 -20.38 -2.86 29.11
CA MET A 349 -20.61 -3.14 27.70
C MET A 349 -21.14 -1.90 26.94
N THR A 350 -20.43 -0.78 27.06
CA THR A 350 -20.79 0.49 26.41
C THR A 350 -19.64 1.08 25.64
N VAL A 351 -19.96 1.77 24.53
CA VAL A 351 -18.99 2.49 23.70
C VAL A 351 -19.46 3.92 23.48
N GLU A 352 -18.56 4.87 23.67
CA GLU A 352 -18.80 6.30 23.44
C GLU A 352 -17.79 6.85 22.42
N LEU A 353 -18.23 7.72 21.50
CA LEU A 353 -17.33 8.50 20.66
C LEU A 353 -16.73 9.63 21.52
N VAL A 354 -15.40 9.70 21.57
CA VAL A 354 -14.67 10.73 22.32
C VAL A 354 -14.22 11.85 21.39
N GLN A 355 -13.66 11.50 20.25
CA GLN A 355 -13.11 12.48 19.29
C GLN A 355 -13.09 11.87 17.88
N GLU A 356 -13.25 12.72 16.88
CA GLU A 356 -13.04 12.36 15.49
C GLU A 356 -12.04 13.29 14.79
N PHE A 357 -11.36 12.75 13.76
CA PHE A 357 -10.38 13.43 12.93
C PHE A 357 -10.82 13.32 11.49
N VAL A 358 -11.18 14.46 10.90
CA VAL A 358 -11.75 14.54 9.55
C VAL A 358 -10.87 15.44 8.69
N HIS A 359 -10.52 14.97 7.50
CA HIS A 359 -9.76 15.79 6.56
C HIS A 359 -10.58 17.03 6.15
N PRO A 360 -9.96 18.25 6.04
CA PRO A 360 -10.70 19.48 5.69
C PRO A 360 -11.52 19.37 4.40
N LYS A 361 -11.07 18.56 3.44
CA LYS A 361 -11.80 18.30 2.19
C LYS A 361 -12.96 17.30 2.34
N LYS A 362 -13.19 16.76 3.54
CA LYS A 362 -14.24 15.75 3.81
C LYS A 362 -14.21 14.61 2.80
N ILE A 363 -13.03 14.02 2.64
CA ILE A 363 -12.78 12.93 1.68
C ILE A 363 -13.45 11.62 2.12
N LEU A 364 -13.82 10.79 1.16
CA LEU A 364 -14.32 9.44 1.36
C LEU A 364 -13.30 8.45 0.78
N ALA A 365 -12.67 7.66 1.65
CA ALA A 365 -11.81 6.54 1.29
C ALA A 365 -12.59 5.24 1.51
N ILE A 366 -12.97 4.58 0.45
CA ILE A 366 -13.92 3.46 0.48
C ILE A 366 -13.34 2.14 1.00
N SER A 367 -12.04 2.08 1.24
CA SER A 367 -11.31 0.90 1.73
C SER A 367 -9.96 1.29 2.31
N GLN A 368 -9.28 0.34 2.99
CA GLN A 368 -7.91 0.55 3.46
C GLN A 368 -7.80 1.68 4.50
N GLY A 369 -6.59 2.20 4.73
CA GLY A 369 -6.34 3.29 5.64
C GLY A 369 -6.01 2.85 7.07
N ASN A 370 -5.47 3.80 7.84
CA ASN A 370 -5.10 3.60 9.25
C ASN A 370 -5.10 4.91 10.02
N MET A 371 -5.18 4.82 11.36
CA MET A 371 -4.96 5.95 12.25
C MET A 371 -3.94 5.59 13.34
N GLN A 372 -2.73 6.08 13.20
CA GLN A 372 -1.65 5.94 14.16
C GLN A 372 -1.70 7.04 15.24
N SER A 373 -1.45 6.67 16.49
CA SER A 373 -1.20 7.63 17.57
C SER A 373 0.26 8.02 17.62
N LEU A 374 0.54 9.32 17.62
CA LEU A 374 1.87 9.90 17.76
C LEU A 374 2.06 10.55 19.14
N ALA A 375 3.27 11.06 19.40
CA ALA A 375 3.56 11.89 20.56
C ALA A 375 2.60 13.10 20.65
N ASN A 376 2.50 13.73 21.82
CA ASN A 376 1.64 14.89 22.07
C ASN A 376 0.16 14.67 21.76
N ARG A 377 -0.29 13.41 21.77
CA ARG A 377 -1.65 12.97 21.40
C ARG A 377 -2.04 13.30 19.95
N HIS A 378 -1.08 13.59 19.08
CA HIS A 378 -1.33 13.75 17.65
C HIS A 378 -1.80 12.43 17.02
N LYS A 379 -2.46 12.53 15.87
CA LYS A 379 -2.89 11.39 15.06
C LYS A 379 -2.37 11.54 13.65
N PHE A 380 -1.86 10.44 13.10
CA PHE A 380 -1.42 10.37 11.72
C PHE A 380 -2.33 9.40 10.97
N ILE A 381 -2.94 9.86 9.88
CA ILE A 381 -3.88 9.09 9.08
C ILE A 381 -3.30 8.90 7.68
N GLY A 382 -3.13 7.64 7.28
CA GLY A 382 -3.03 7.22 5.89
C GLY A 382 -4.44 6.90 5.41
N TRP A 383 -4.94 7.65 4.43
CA TRP A 383 -6.36 7.56 4.07
C TRP A 383 -6.69 6.31 3.26
N GLY A 384 -5.79 5.81 2.38
CA GLY A 384 -6.04 4.63 1.55
C GLY A 384 -7.16 4.82 0.52
N GLY A 385 -7.64 3.74 -0.07
CA GLY A 385 -8.86 3.68 -0.87
C GLY A 385 -9.01 4.75 -1.96
N ASP A 386 -8.04 4.83 -2.88
CA ASP A 386 -7.96 5.81 -3.97
C ASP A 386 -7.77 7.27 -3.51
N VAL A 387 -7.41 7.49 -2.23
CA VAL A 387 -7.16 8.79 -1.64
C VAL A 387 -5.66 9.03 -1.48
N GLN A 388 -5.16 10.07 -2.13
CA GLN A 388 -3.74 10.40 -2.23
C GLN A 388 -3.11 10.94 -0.94
N TYR A 389 -3.89 11.28 0.08
CA TYR A 389 -3.44 12.05 1.25
C TYR A 389 -2.89 11.19 2.39
N MET A 390 -1.95 11.82 3.12
CA MET A 390 -1.45 11.39 4.43
C MET A 390 -1.44 12.63 5.32
N THR A 391 -2.12 12.56 6.47
CA THR A 391 -2.41 13.75 7.25
C THR A 391 -2.08 13.56 8.73
N GLU A 392 -1.35 14.50 9.34
CA GLU A 392 -1.18 14.58 10.79
C GLU A 392 -2.09 15.66 11.38
N PHE A 393 -2.78 15.28 12.43
CA PHE A 393 -3.63 16.14 13.22
C PHE A 393 -3.03 16.36 14.62
N ASP A 394 -3.14 17.55 15.15
CA ASP A 394 -2.84 17.82 16.56
C ASP A 394 -3.91 17.22 17.49
N SER A 395 -3.69 17.32 18.80
CA SER A 395 -4.62 16.82 19.81
C SER A 395 -6.02 17.45 19.77
N LYS A 396 -6.18 18.57 19.07
CA LYS A 396 -7.46 19.30 18.88
C LYS A 396 -8.11 18.99 17.53
N GLY A 397 -7.53 18.11 16.71
CA GLY A 397 -8.04 17.75 15.38
C GLY A 397 -7.70 18.76 14.28
N LYS A 398 -6.75 19.68 14.50
CA LYS A 398 -6.26 20.59 13.45
C LYS A 398 -5.13 19.96 12.66
N VAL A 399 -5.15 20.08 11.34
CA VAL A 399 -4.07 19.61 10.46
C VAL A 399 -2.78 20.40 10.76
N VAL A 400 -1.70 19.67 11.00
CA VAL A 400 -0.36 20.22 11.24
C VAL A 400 0.68 19.73 10.23
N TRP A 401 0.40 18.64 9.52
CA TRP A 401 1.19 18.16 8.40
C TRP A 401 0.27 17.45 7.41
N ASP A 402 0.46 17.68 6.14
CA ASP A 402 -0.32 17.06 5.08
C ASP A 402 0.51 16.92 3.83
N ALA A 403 0.51 15.74 3.23
CA ALA A 403 1.17 15.44 1.97
C ALA A 403 0.29 14.58 1.07
N ALA A 404 0.57 14.60 -0.22
CA ALA A 404 -0.22 13.85 -1.19
C ALA A 404 0.67 13.25 -2.27
N LEU A 405 0.35 12.03 -2.70
CA LEU A 405 0.84 11.44 -3.93
C LEU A 405 0.37 12.30 -5.11
N VAL A 406 1.18 12.42 -6.16
CA VAL A 406 0.91 13.38 -7.24
C VAL A 406 -0.08 12.83 -8.27
N SER A 407 0.03 11.54 -8.59
CA SER A 407 -0.82 10.92 -9.61
C SER A 407 -2.27 10.74 -9.14
N PRO A 408 -3.27 11.09 -9.93
CA PRO A 408 -4.66 10.76 -9.64
C PRO A 408 -4.89 9.24 -9.54
N GLY A 409 -5.73 8.80 -8.59
CA GLY A 409 -6.04 7.39 -8.37
C GLY A 409 -4.88 6.57 -7.79
N THR A 410 -3.87 7.25 -7.24
CA THR A 410 -2.79 6.62 -6.48
C THR A 410 -3.06 6.78 -4.99
N ASP A 411 -2.86 5.72 -4.23
CA ASP A 411 -2.95 5.72 -2.77
C ASP A 411 -1.81 4.92 -2.15
N SER A 412 -1.72 4.91 -0.83
CA SER A 412 -0.97 3.93 -0.04
C SER A 412 -1.95 3.15 0.80
N PHE A 413 -1.80 1.82 0.84
CA PHE A 413 -2.67 0.95 1.65
C PHE A 413 -2.82 1.48 3.08
N ARG A 414 -1.72 1.84 3.71
CA ARG A 414 -1.59 2.58 4.99
C ARG A 414 -0.40 3.52 4.90
N ALA A 415 -0.30 4.45 5.85
CA ALA A 415 0.86 5.30 6.03
C ALA A 415 1.19 5.41 7.51
N TYR A 416 2.48 5.39 7.86
CA TYR A 416 2.94 5.48 9.24
C TYR A 416 4.01 6.55 9.36
N LYS A 417 4.11 7.17 10.54
CA LYS A 417 5.15 8.16 10.85
C LYS A 417 5.90 7.76 12.11
N SER A 418 7.24 7.74 12.03
CA SER A 418 8.08 7.33 13.16
C SER A 418 9.48 7.93 13.08
N PRO A 419 10.16 8.13 14.20
CA PRO A 419 11.62 8.26 14.17
C PRO A 419 12.25 7.08 13.44
N TRP A 420 13.24 7.39 12.60
CA TRP A 420 13.99 6.39 11.86
C TRP A 420 15.38 6.91 11.52
N VAL A 421 16.40 6.12 11.80
CA VAL A 421 17.77 6.36 11.38
C VAL A 421 18.17 5.23 10.44
N GLY A 422 18.28 5.56 9.16
CA GLY A 422 18.73 4.65 8.11
C GLY A 422 20.22 4.84 7.83
N THR A 423 20.97 3.74 7.90
CA THR A 423 22.42 3.69 7.63
C THR A 423 22.70 2.63 6.58
N PRO A 424 22.54 2.92 5.28
CA PRO A 424 22.67 1.93 4.22
C PRO A 424 24.03 1.23 4.28
N ALA A 425 24.03 -0.08 3.99
CA ALA A 425 25.25 -0.89 3.99
C ALA A 425 26.12 -0.65 2.76
N ASN A 426 25.53 -0.24 1.64
CA ASN A 426 26.22 0.08 0.39
C ASN A 426 26.80 1.50 0.42
N ASP A 427 27.69 1.78 -0.51
CA ASP A 427 28.27 3.11 -0.72
C ASP A 427 27.31 4.04 -1.47
N PRO A 428 27.48 5.37 -1.34
CA PRO A 428 26.81 6.33 -2.20
C PRO A 428 27.10 6.08 -3.68
N LEU A 429 26.15 6.43 -4.53
CA LEU A 429 26.30 6.41 -5.98
C LEU A 429 26.55 7.81 -6.50
N ILE A 430 27.34 7.91 -7.55
CA ILE A 430 27.64 9.13 -8.29
C ILE A 430 27.38 8.90 -9.78
N ASP A 431 26.96 9.93 -10.48
CA ASP A 431 26.95 10.01 -11.94
C ASP A 431 27.45 11.42 -12.34
N ALA A 432 28.54 11.50 -13.12
CA ALA A 432 29.16 12.74 -13.56
C ALA A 432 28.93 12.92 -15.06
N GLN A 433 28.24 14.00 -15.45
CA GLN A 433 27.87 14.25 -16.84
C GLN A 433 28.39 15.61 -17.32
N THR A 434 29.10 15.65 -18.46
CA THR A 434 29.50 16.90 -19.12
C THR A 434 28.30 17.50 -19.86
N GLU A 435 27.89 18.70 -19.47
CA GLU A 435 26.76 19.41 -20.07
C GLU A 435 27.16 20.10 -21.37
N ALA A 436 26.18 20.51 -22.17
CA ALA A 436 26.42 21.19 -23.46
C ALA A 436 27.19 22.53 -23.34
N ASP A 437 27.11 23.19 -22.16
CA ASP A 437 27.83 24.43 -21.87
C ASP A 437 29.26 24.19 -21.31
N GLY A 438 29.72 22.95 -21.32
CA GLY A 438 31.05 22.54 -20.86
C GLY A 438 31.19 22.41 -19.33
N LYS A 439 30.15 22.65 -18.56
CA LYS A 439 30.13 22.34 -17.12
C LYS A 439 29.93 20.86 -16.88
N VAL A 440 30.23 20.42 -15.66
CA VAL A 440 29.97 19.05 -15.21
C VAL A 440 28.88 19.07 -14.17
N SER A 441 27.81 18.33 -14.41
CA SER A 441 26.75 18.06 -13.44
C SER A 441 27.04 16.75 -12.72
N ILE A 442 26.98 16.78 -11.39
CA ILE A 442 27.23 15.65 -10.50
C ILE A 442 25.91 15.27 -9.83
N ALA A 443 25.38 14.12 -10.19
CA ALA A 443 24.26 13.51 -9.47
C ALA A 443 24.81 12.61 -8.36
N ALA A 444 24.27 12.73 -7.16
CA ALA A 444 24.68 11.95 -6.00
C ALA A 444 23.45 11.38 -5.29
N SER A 445 23.50 10.10 -4.93
CA SER A 445 22.47 9.46 -4.13
C SER A 445 23.06 8.46 -3.13
N TRP A 446 22.37 8.29 -2.01
CA TRP A 446 22.65 7.22 -1.05
C TRP A 446 21.32 6.72 -0.48
N ASN A 447 20.75 5.75 -1.19
CA ASN A 447 19.40 5.26 -0.97
C ASN A 447 19.21 4.72 0.45
N GLY A 448 18.49 5.49 1.29
CA GLY A 448 18.18 5.15 2.68
C GLY A 448 18.95 5.93 3.73
N SER A 449 19.97 6.73 3.37
CA SER A 449 20.68 7.55 4.34
C SER A 449 19.77 8.67 4.87
N THR A 450 19.57 8.71 6.18
CA THR A 450 18.77 9.76 6.84
C THR A 450 19.61 10.87 7.44
N GLU A 451 20.91 10.64 7.57
CA GLU A 451 21.85 11.57 8.22
C GLU A 451 22.60 12.43 7.21
N THR A 452 22.58 12.09 5.92
CA THR A 452 23.20 12.93 4.87
C THR A 452 22.50 14.28 4.82
N ALA A 453 23.27 15.36 5.08
CA ALA A 453 22.78 16.74 5.03
C ALA A 453 23.26 17.48 3.79
N ARG A 454 24.43 17.12 3.27
CA ARG A 454 25.04 17.70 2.08
C ARG A 454 26.05 16.73 1.45
N TRP A 455 26.41 17.01 0.23
CA TRP A 455 27.41 16.31 -0.54
C TRP A 455 28.67 17.18 -0.70
N ARG A 456 29.84 16.60 -0.51
CA ARG A 456 31.12 17.18 -0.91
C ARG A 456 31.57 16.50 -2.20
N VAL A 457 31.96 17.29 -3.19
CA VAL A 457 32.52 16.82 -4.45
C VAL A 457 34.02 16.94 -4.41
N LEU A 458 34.70 15.85 -4.64
CA LEU A 458 36.14 15.80 -4.90
C LEU A 458 36.35 15.60 -6.40
N ALA A 459 37.29 16.33 -7.00
CA ALA A 459 37.55 16.29 -8.43
C ALA A 459 39.04 16.41 -8.73
N GLY A 460 39.49 15.79 -9.81
CA GLY A 460 40.87 15.79 -10.27
C GLY A 460 41.03 15.30 -11.69
N THR A 461 42.26 15.19 -12.17
CA THR A 461 42.59 14.60 -13.47
C THR A 461 42.92 13.11 -13.36
N SER A 462 43.21 12.65 -12.14
CA SER A 462 43.42 11.24 -11.80
C SER A 462 42.79 10.89 -10.45
N ASP A 463 42.67 9.59 -10.11
CA ASP A 463 42.14 9.11 -8.83
C ASP A 463 43.02 9.50 -7.62
N ALA A 464 44.29 9.82 -7.86
CA ALA A 464 45.28 10.17 -6.82
C ALA A 464 45.31 11.66 -6.47
N ASP A 465 44.77 12.54 -7.32
CA ASP A 465 44.88 14.00 -7.18
C ASP A 465 43.54 14.70 -6.91
N LEU A 466 42.57 13.95 -6.38
CA LEU A 466 41.24 14.49 -6.07
C LEU A 466 41.31 15.55 -4.97
N GLN A 467 40.82 16.75 -5.27
CA GLN A 467 40.71 17.88 -4.35
C GLN A 467 39.27 18.33 -4.22
N GLU A 468 38.90 18.99 -3.12
CA GLU A 468 37.55 19.50 -2.94
C GLU A 468 37.21 20.53 -4.02
N LEU A 469 36.20 20.25 -4.82
CA LEU A 469 35.65 21.15 -5.83
C LEU A 469 34.54 22.04 -5.23
N GLY A 470 33.79 21.52 -4.29
CA GLY A 470 32.70 22.24 -3.63
C GLY A 470 31.67 21.31 -2.96
N THR A 471 30.60 21.92 -2.47
CA THR A 471 29.52 21.19 -1.79
C THR A 471 28.14 21.60 -2.32
N PHE A 472 27.15 20.70 -2.18
CA PHE A 472 25.73 21.01 -2.39
C PHE A 472 24.83 20.33 -1.35
N ALA A 473 23.72 21.00 -1.01
CA ALA A 473 22.79 20.48 0.00
C ALA A 473 22.05 19.23 -0.49
N TRP A 474 21.79 18.26 0.40
CA TRP A 474 20.92 17.15 0.10
C TRP A 474 19.46 17.63 -0.08
N THR A 475 18.81 17.23 -1.17
CA THR A 475 17.43 17.64 -1.49
C THR A 475 16.47 16.49 -1.72
N GLY A 476 16.92 15.25 -1.58
CA GLY A 476 16.11 14.04 -1.78
C GLY A 476 16.96 12.82 -2.12
N LEU A 477 16.33 11.76 -2.61
CA LEU A 477 16.99 10.48 -2.92
C LEU A 477 18.21 10.68 -3.85
N GLU A 478 18.07 11.52 -4.87
CA GLU A 478 19.16 12.00 -5.70
C GLU A 478 19.21 13.52 -5.66
N THR A 479 20.40 14.08 -5.63
CA THR A 479 20.65 15.52 -5.67
C THR A 479 21.69 15.82 -6.73
N ILE A 480 21.52 16.91 -7.47
CA ILE A 480 22.45 17.32 -8.55
C ILE A 480 23.09 18.66 -8.20
N GLY A 481 24.42 18.73 -8.32
CA GLY A 481 25.22 19.95 -8.28
C GLY A 481 25.96 20.15 -9.60
N THR A 482 26.11 21.39 -10.05
CA THR A 482 26.78 21.71 -11.34
C THR A 482 27.98 22.60 -11.11
N TYR A 483 29.11 22.29 -11.75
CA TYR A 483 30.40 22.95 -11.57
C TYR A 483 31.08 23.30 -12.90
N ALA A 484 31.70 24.46 -12.98
CA ALA A 484 32.66 24.80 -14.04
C ALA A 484 34.01 24.20 -13.66
N THR A 485 34.46 23.17 -14.38
CA THR A 485 35.71 22.47 -14.08
C THR A 485 36.26 21.77 -15.32
N THR A 486 37.57 21.56 -15.37
CA THR A 486 38.26 20.74 -16.36
C THR A 486 38.66 19.37 -15.81
N ALA A 487 38.28 19.07 -14.56
CA ALA A 487 38.52 17.76 -13.97
C ALA A 487 37.74 16.68 -14.73
N THR A 488 38.29 15.48 -14.76
CA THR A 488 37.72 14.32 -15.47
C THR A 488 37.36 13.19 -14.53
N ARG A 489 37.82 13.24 -13.26
CA ARG A 489 37.57 12.21 -12.22
C ARG A 489 36.85 12.84 -11.04
N PHE A 490 35.81 12.18 -10.55
CA PHE A 490 34.94 12.71 -9.51
C PHE A 490 34.61 11.67 -8.47
N ARG A 491 34.49 12.11 -7.22
CA ARG A 491 33.98 11.35 -6.07
C ARG A 491 33.04 12.23 -5.27
N VAL A 492 31.98 11.65 -4.69
CA VAL A 492 31.14 12.35 -3.73
C VAL A 492 31.31 11.76 -2.33
N GLU A 493 31.23 12.60 -1.34
CA GLU A 493 31.22 12.25 0.07
C GLU A 493 29.94 12.75 0.72
N ALA A 494 29.18 11.83 1.33
CA ALA A 494 28.01 12.15 2.12
C ALA A 494 28.46 12.76 3.47
N LEU A 495 28.02 13.97 3.75
CA LEU A 495 28.33 14.68 4.99
C LEU A 495 27.10 14.82 5.87
N ASP A 496 27.27 14.66 7.18
CA ASP A 496 26.24 14.98 8.16
C ASP A 496 26.10 16.50 8.37
N ARG A 497 25.21 16.91 9.28
CA ARG A 497 24.98 18.32 9.62
C ARG A 497 26.22 19.00 10.22
N ALA A 498 27.08 18.24 10.91
CA ALA A 498 28.32 18.75 11.50
C ALA A 498 29.48 18.80 10.48
N GLY A 499 29.31 18.26 9.28
CA GLY A 499 30.34 18.20 8.23
C GLY A 499 31.23 16.96 8.31
N LYS A 500 30.90 15.99 9.18
CA LYS A 500 31.62 14.72 9.25
C LYS A 500 31.26 13.87 8.04
N VAL A 501 32.29 13.26 7.42
CA VAL A 501 32.11 12.27 6.34
C VAL A 501 31.45 11.01 6.91
N LEU A 502 30.32 10.67 6.35
CA LEU A 502 29.59 9.44 6.66
C LEU A 502 30.06 8.29 5.77
N ARG A 503 30.21 8.56 4.48
CA ARG A 503 30.59 7.57 3.46
C ARG A 503 31.02 8.28 2.16
N SER A 504 31.84 7.59 1.35
CA SER A 504 32.30 8.07 0.04
C SER A 504 31.81 7.13 -1.07
N SER A 505 31.56 7.67 -2.26
CA SER A 505 31.32 6.89 -3.47
C SER A 505 32.61 6.30 -4.03
N ALA A 506 32.50 5.42 -5.04
CA ALA A 506 33.59 5.15 -5.98
C ALA A 506 34.00 6.44 -6.71
N VAL A 507 35.15 6.41 -7.40
CA VAL A 507 35.55 7.47 -8.32
C VAL A 507 34.96 7.17 -9.70
N GLU A 508 34.34 8.18 -10.32
CA GLU A 508 33.75 8.08 -11.65
C GLU A 508 34.36 9.08 -12.62
N SER A 509 34.36 8.73 -13.90
CA SER A 509 34.72 9.63 -14.98
C SER A 509 33.52 10.45 -15.45
N ALA A 510 33.71 11.70 -15.83
CA ALA A 510 32.66 12.42 -16.55
C ALA A 510 32.41 11.80 -17.93
N HIS A 511 31.18 11.68 -18.30
CA HIS A 511 30.73 11.20 -19.61
C HIS A 511 29.81 12.22 -20.30
N ALA A 512 29.67 12.10 -21.61
CA ALA A 512 28.69 12.90 -22.35
C ALA A 512 27.26 12.52 -21.94
N PRO A 513 26.27 13.42 -22.07
CA PRO A 513 24.87 13.06 -21.89
C PRO A 513 24.50 11.85 -22.76
N ALA A 514 23.68 10.94 -22.22
CA ALA A 514 23.10 9.91 -23.06
C ALA A 514 22.36 10.60 -24.23
N ALA A 515 22.63 10.19 -25.47
CA ALA A 515 21.94 10.73 -26.62
C ALA A 515 20.43 10.64 -26.39
N ALA A 516 19.74 11.77 -26.48
CA ALA A 516 18.28 11.77 -26.41
C ALA A 516 17.77 10.84 -27.51
N THR A 517 17.11 9.75 -27.11
CA THR A 517 16.43 8.90 -28.09
C THR A 517 15.44 9.80 -28.82
N PRO A 518 15.53 9.94 -30.18
CA PRO A 518 14.62 10.80 -30.89
C PRO A 518 13.18 10.36 -30.60
N ALA A 519 12.34 11.33 -30.21
CA ALA A 519 10.91 11.12 -30.09
C ALA A 519 10.36 10.72 -31.45
N GLY A 520 10.11 9.41 -31.62
CA GLY A 520 9.45 8.86 -32.80
C GLY A 520 7.94 9.04 -32.74
#